data_7e8aeeeff0f1fcf515825046375cafa4
#
_entry.id   7e8aeeeff0f1fcf515825046375cafa4
#
_cell.length_a   1.000
_cell.length_b   1.000
_cell.length_c   1.000
_cell.angle_alpha   90.00
_cell.angle_beta   90.00
_cell.angle_gamma   90.00
#
_symmetry.space_group_name_H-M   'P 1'
#
loop_
_entity.id
_entity.type
_entity.pdbx_description
1 polymer ?
#
loop_
_entity_poly.entity_id
_entity_poly.type
_entity_poly.pdbx_seq_one_letter_code
_entity_poly.pdbx_strand_id
1 'polypeptide(L)' 'SYHLDESGYTCRAWIFDISGRRISEVVNHDLLGIEGELAWNGLAVNGSKVRTGVYIFYAELVHPQGKIERYKEVFLVK' A
#
# COMPACT_ATOMS: atom_id res chain seq x y z
N SER A 1 -2.29 5.98 -8.22
CA SER A 1 -3.60 5.60 -8.76
C SER A 1 -3.65 4.11 -9.10
N TYR A 2 -4.83 3.54 -9.12
CA TYR A 2 -5.03 2.15 -9.49
C TYR A 2 -6.25 2.01 -10.40
N HIS A 3 -6.25 0.94 -11.18
CA HIS A 3 -7.38 0.54 -12.02
C HIS A 3 -7.52 -0.97 -11.95
N LEU A 4 -8.70 -1.45 -11.54
CA LEU A 4 -8.98 -2.88 -11.38
C LEU A 4 -9.94 -3.34 -12.47
N ASP A 5 -9.92 -4.64 -12.77
CA ASP A 5 -10.82 -5.23 -13.76
C ASP A 5 -12.27 -5.31 -13.27
N GLU A 6 -12.46 -5.32 -11.95
CA GLU A 6 -13.80 -5.31 -11.34
C GLU A 6 -13.76 -4.71 -9.94
N SER A 7 -14.92 -4.36 -9.41
CA SER A 7 -15.05 -3.87 -8.04
C SER A 7 -15.13 -5.03 -7.04
N GLY A 8 -15.06 -4.70 -5.77
CA GLY A 8 -15.25 -5.69 -4.69
C GLY A 8 -13.97 -6.22 -4.09
N TYR A 9 -12.79 -5.81 -4.57
CA TYR A 9 -11.54 -6.15 -3.90
C TYR A 9 -11.42 -5.44 -2.57
N THR A 10 -10.91 -6.14 -1.56
CA THR A 10 -10.43 -5.51 -0.34
C THR A 10 -8.92 -5.35 -0.42
N CYS A 11 -8.40 -4.28 0.14
CA CYS A 11 -7.00 -3.94 0.02
C CYS A 11 -6.34 -3.80 1.39
N ARG A 12 -5.13 -4.34 1.51
CA ARG A 12 -4.18 -4.00 2.56
C ARG A 12 -2.90 -3.51 1.91
N ALA A 13 -2.34 -2.44 2.43
CA ALA A 13 -1.13 -1.87 1.85
C ALA A 13 -0.21 -1.34 2.94
N TRP A 14 1.08 -1.53 2.75
CA TRP A 14 2.10 -1.15 3.72
C TRP A 14 3.27 -0.48 3.04
N ILE A 15 4.03 0.26 3.84
CA ILE A 15 5.33 0.81 3.46
C ILE A 15 6.39 0.09 4.27
N PHE A 16 7.42 -0.39 3.58
CA PHE A 16 8.61 -1.00 4.19
C PHE A 16 9.85 -0.17 3.89
N ASP A 17 10.83 -0.22 4.78
CA ASP A 17 12.14 0.32 4.47
C ASP A 17 12.98 -0.70 3.68
N ILE A 18 14.17 -0.30 3.29
CA ILE A 18 15.05 -1.15 2.46
C ILE A 18 15.52 -2.40 3.19
N SER A 19 15.49 -2.41 4.52
CA SER A 19 15.84 -3.60 5.32
C SER A 19 14.68 -4.59 5.45
N GLY A 20 13.49 -4.23 4.94
CA GLY A 20 12.29 -5.06 5.05
C GLY A 20 11.47 -4.80 6.31
N ARG A 21 11.81 -3.77 7.09
CA ARG A 21 11.04 -3.41 8.27
C ARG A 21 9.79 -2.63 7.87
N ARG A 22 8.65 -3.02 8.44
CA ARG A 22 7.39 -2.32 8.19
C ARG A 22 7.38 -0.97 8.90
N ILE A 23 7.21 0.09 8.10
CA ILE A 23 7.24 1.48 8.58
C ILE A 23 5.83 2.01 8.83
N SER A 24 4.88 1.66 7.97
CA SER A 24 3.54 2.22 8.04
C SER A 24 2.53 1.28 7.39
N GLU A 25 1.27 1.38 7.82
CA GLU A 25 0.14 0.75 7.16
C GLU A 25 -0.66 1.85 6.48
N VAL A 26 -0.75 1.77 5.15
CA VAL A 26 -1.43 2.79 4.34
C VAL A 26 -2.92 2.53 4.26
N VAL A 27 -3.29 1.26 4.08
CA VAL A 27 -4.68 0.82 3.93
C VAL A 27 -4.85 -0.48 4.72
N ASN A 28 -5.96 -0.58 5.44
CA ASN A 28 -6.26 -1.77 6.22
C ASN A 28 -7.67 -2.28 5.89
N HIS A 29 -7.74 -3.30 5.02
CA HIS A 29 -8.99 -3.97 4.63
C HIS A 29 -10.04 -3.03 4.03
N ASP A 30 -9.61 -2.01 3.30
CA ASP A 30 -10.53 -1.09 2.64
C ASP A 30 -11.09 -1.74 1.37
N LEU A 31 -12.40 -1.53 1.15
CA LEU A 31 -13.07 -1.95 -0.06
C LEU A 31 -12.73 -0.97 -1.18
N LEU A 32 -12.26 -1.50 -2.32
CA LEU A 32 -11.87 -0.67 -3.45
C LEU A 32 -12.94 -0.67 -4.55
N GLY A 33 -13.13 0.49 -5.16
CA GLY A 33 -13.85 0.59 -6.43
C GLY A 33 -12.94 0.14 -7.57
N ILE A 34 -13.44 0.28 -8.81
CA ILE A 34 -12.68 -0.12 -10.00
C ILE A 34 -11.42 0.73 -10.16
N GLU A 35 -11.49 2.00 -9.82
CA GLU A 35 -10.33 2.89 -9.92
C GLU A 35 -10.31 3.86 -8.75
N GLY A 36 -9.14 4.41 -8.46
CA GLY A 36 -8.96 5.37 -7.39
C GLY A 36 -7.51 5.65 -7.13
N GLU A 37 -7.24 6.19 -5.94
CA GLU A 37 -5.89 6.51 -5.51
C GLU A 37 -5.66 6.02 -4.09
N LEU A 38 -4.44 5.52 -3.86
CA LEU A 38 -3.94 5.27 -2.52
C LEU A 38 -2.83 6.28 -2.26
N ALA A 39 -2.87 6.91 -1.10
CA ALA A 39 -1.90 7.93 -0.73
C ALA A 39 -1.32 7.65 0.64
N TRP A 40 -0.02 7.95 0.77
CA TRP A 40 0.70 7.85 2.03
C TRP A 40 1.18 9.24 2.43
N ASN A 41 1.02 9.58 3.70
CA ASN A 41 1.34 10.91 4.20
C ASN A 41 2.82 11.10 4.56
N GLY A 42 3.67 10.10 4.34
CA GLY A 42 5.09 10.20 4.66
C GLY A 42 5.43 9.99 6.13
N LEU A 43 4.47 9.52 6.92
CA LEU A 43 4.67 9.32 8.35
C LEU A 43 4.78 7.83 8.68
N ALA A 44 5.65 7.53 9.65
CA ALA A 44 5.70 6.21 10.27
C ALA A 44 4.48 6.01 11.18
N VAL A 45 4.30 4.78 11.64
CA VAL A 45 3.16 4.43 12.50
C VAL A 45 3.11 5.25 13.79
N ASN A 46 4.26 5.70 14.29
CA ASN A 46 4.33 6.55 15.48
C ASN A 46 4.10 8.05 15.21
N GLY A 47 3.77 8.41 13.97
CA GLY A 47 3.49 9.79 13.59
C GLY A 47 4.71 10.62 13.19
N SER A 48 5.92 10.09 13.28
CA SER A 48 7.12 10.84 12.89
C SER A 48 7.35 10.75 11.38
N LYS A 49 7.97 11.79 10.80
CA LYS A 49 8.36 11.78 9.39
C LYS A 49 9.45 10.73 9.17
N VAL A 50 9.32 9.99 8.05
CA VAL A 50 10.35 9.05 7.66
C VAL A 50 11.56 9.80 7.09
N ARG A 51 12.71 9.14 7.16
CA ARG A 51 13.95 9.69 6.60
C ARG A 51 13.91 9.66 5.08
N THR A 52 14.64 10.59 4.47
CA THR A 52 14.95 10.53 3.04
C THR A 52 15.57 9.18 2.70
N GLY A 53 15.12 8.55 1.67
CA GLY A 53 15.66 7.26 1.25
C GLY A 53 14.71 6.45 0.41
N VAL A 54 15.08 5.19 0.22
CA VAL A 54 14.33 4.24 -0.60
C VAL A 54 13.35 3.47 0.27
N TYR A 55 12.11 3.37 -0.21
CA TYR A 55 11.04 2.64 0.46
C TYR A 55 10.32 1.73 -0.52
N ILE A 56 9.57 0.80 0.04
CA ILE A 56 8.84 -0.19 -0.75
C ILE A 56 7.37 -0.10 -0.37
N PHE A 57 6.53 0.14 -1.36
CA PHE A 57 5.09 0.02 -1.25
C PHE A 57 4.70 -1.41 -1.59
N TYR A 58 3.94 -2.04 -0.70
CA TYR A 58 3.46 -3.40 -0.92
C TYR A 58 1.97 -3.45 -0.64
N ALA A 59 1.19 -3.99 -1.58
CA ALA A 59 -0.27 -4.10 -1.45
C ALA A 59 -0.73 -5.51 -1.75
N GLU A 60 -1.74 -5.95 -1.00
CA GLU A 60 -2.47 -7.18 -1.24
C GLU A 60 -3.93 -6.85 -1.52
N LEU A 61 -4.45 -7.37 -2.63
CA LEU A 61 -5.84 -7.21 -3.00
C LEU A 61 -6.50 -8.58 -2.97
N VAL A 62 -7.61 -8.68 -2.25
CA VAL A 62 -8.35 -9.93 -2.11
C VAL A 62 -9.71 -9.78 -2.77
N HIS A 63 -9.95 -10.58 -3.81
CA HIS A 63 -11.24 -10.64 -4.49
C HIS A 63 -12.27 -11.38 -3.60
N PRO A 64 -13.55 -11.02 -3.65
CA PRO A 64 -14.59 -11.72 -2.87
C PRO A 64 -14.60 -13.24 -3.05
N GLN A 65 -14.14 -13.73 -4.19
CA GLN A 65 -14.06 -15.16 -4.47
C GLN A 65 -12.72 -15.79 -4.04
N GLY A 66 -11.88 -15.04 -3.33
CA GLY A 66 -10.64 -15.57 -2.73
C GLY A 66 -9.38 -15.38 -3.57
N LYS A 67 -9.49 -14.86 -4.78
CA LYS A 67 -8.31 -14.56 -5.60
C LYS A 67 -7.50 -13.45 -4.92
N ILE A 68 -6.18 -13.64 -4.83
CA ILE A 68 -5.28 -12.66 -4.22
C ILE A 68 -4.33 -12.14 -5.28
N GLU A 69 -4.19 -10.82 -5.36
CA GLU A 69 -3.21 -10.14 -6.19
C GLU A 69 -2.29 -9.33 -5.30
N ARG A 70 -1.00 -9.30 -5.65
CA ARG A 70 0.03 -8.59 -4.89
C ARG A 70 0.77 -7.63 -5.79
N TYR A 71 1.04 -6.44 -5.26
CA TYR A 71 1.77 -5.40 -5.97
C TYR A 71 2.90 -4.89 -5.09
N LYS A 72 4.02 -4.61 -5.74
CA LYS A 72 5.21 -4.12 -5.06
C LYS A 72 5.83 -3.04 -5.91
N GLU A 73 6.12 -1.90 -5.30
CA GLU A 73 6.72 -0.78 -5.99
C GLU A 73 7.77 -0.13 -5.10
N VAL A 74 8.94 0.13 -5.68
CA VAL A 74 10.04 0.80 -4.98
C VAL A 74 9.97 2.28 -5.33
N PHE A 75 10.11 3.13 -4.32
CA PHE A 75 10.05 4.57 -4.52
C PHE A 75 11.03 5.30 -3.61
N LEU A 76 11.27 6.56 -3.94
CA LEU A 76 12.20 7.42 -3.22
C LEU A 76 11.44 8.50 -2.47
N VAL A 77 11.76 8.66 -1.18
CA VAL A 77 11.31 9.80 -0.37
C VAL A 77 12.43 10.81 -0.34
N LYS A 78 12.14 12.01 -0.77
CA LYS A 78 13.13 13.12 -0.83
C LYS A 78 13.02 14.06 0.36
#